data_7dc8b665da2cab8920a8e3104989d642
#
_entry.id   7dc8b665da2cab8920a8e3104989d642
#
_cell.length_a   1.000
_cell.length_b   1.000
_cell.length_c   1.000
_cell.angle_alpha   90.00
_cell.angle_beta   90.00
_cell.angle_gamma   90.00
#
_symmetry.space_group_name_H-M   'P 1'
#
loop_
_entity.id
_entity.type
_entity.pdbx_description
1 polymer ?
#
loop_
_entity_poly.entity_id
_entity_poly.type
_entity_poly.pdbx_seq_one_letter_code
_entity_poly.pdbx_strand_id
1 'polypeptide(L)'
;RLGIYTAKRDELLTYLINEKDLQLVAIAGTHGKTTTTGLMVWVLRQLGEPVSYSVGTTLSFGPSGHYVPDSRYFVYECDEFDRNFLQFHPHLTLLTSVDYDHPDTYPTKQDYTDAFSRFLEQSEYTIMWQRDADAGVVPPRRRARVLEDEDVQQFTLAGAHNRANATLVATACKQLRLGSPEHIRAAINTFPGVQRR
;
A
#
# COMPACT_ATOMS: atom_id res chain seq x y z
N ARG A 1 17.08 -17.15 31.50
CA ARG A 1 16.68 -16.50 30.22
C ARG A 1 17.55 -17.11 29.12
N LEU A 2 16.94 -17.62 28.05
CA LEU A 2 17.64 -18.38 26.99
C LEU A 2 18.46 -17.50 26.03
N GLY A 3 18.55 -16.18 26.26
CA GLY A 3 19.28 -15.26 25.37
C GLY A 3 18.72 -15.15 23.95
N ILE A 4 17.45 -15.56 23.74
CA ILE A 4 16.80 -15.49 22.44
C ILE A 4 16.38 -14.04 22.19
N TYR A 5 16.84 -13.48 21.08
CA TYR A 5 16.37 -12.18 20.60
C TYR A 5 14.92 -12.29 20.14
N THR A 6 14.06 -11.37 20.57
CA THR A 6 12.66 -11.27 20.17
C THR A 6 12.41 -9.90 19.55
N ALA A 7 11.65 -9.87 18.45
CA ALA A 7 11.28 -8.64 17.77
C ALA A 7 9.79 -8.67 17.41
N LYS A 8 9.17 -7.52 17.26
CA LYS A 8 7.85 -7.43 16.63
C LYS A 8 7.96 -7.82 15.15
N ARG A 9 6.85 -8.30 14.57
CA ARG A 9 6.78 -8.68 13.13
C ARG A 9 7.32 -7.57 12.23
N ASP A 10 6.90 -6.34 12.47
CA ASP A 10 7.22 -5.21 11.60
C ASP A 10 8.69 -4.76 11.74
N GLU A 11 9.30 -4.91 12.92
CA GLU A 11 10.74 -4.75 13.13
C GLU A 11 11.54 -5.76 12.29
N LEU A 12 11.13 -7.02 12.31
CA LEU A 12 11.76 -8.07 11.51
C LEU A 12 11.57 -7.81 10.02
N LEU A 13 10.38 -7.40 9.57
CA LEU A 13 10.13 -7.08 8.17
C LEU A 13 10.97 -5.89 7.71
N THR A 14 11.07 -4.83 8.50
CA THR A 14 11.94 -3.68 8.20
C THR A 14 13.39 -4.11 8.04
N TYR A 15 13.89 -4.96 8.95
CA TYR A 15 15.24 -5.52 8.84
C TYR A 15 15.42 -6.32 7.53
N LEU A 16 14.49 -7.22 7.20
CA LEU A 16 14.57 -8.05 6.00
C LEU A 16 14.48 -7.23 4.70
N ILE A 17 13.63 -6.21 4.66
CA ILE A 17 13.50 -5.29 3.52
C ILE A 17 14.84 -4.61 3.25
N ASN A 18 15.48 -4.08 4.30
CA ASN A 18 16.77 -3.41 4.21
C ASN A 18 17.90 -4.39 3.85
N GLU A 19 17.96 -5.56 4.50
CA GLU A 19 18.98 -6.58 4.25
C GLU A 19 18.95 -7.12 2.82
N LYS A 20 17.77 -7.14 2.20
CA LYS A 20 17.56 -7.62 0.83
C LYS A 20 17.51 -6.49 -0.21
N ASP A 21 17.75 -5.25 0.19
CA ASP A 21 17.72 -4.05 -0.68
C ASP A 21 16.39 -3.95 -1.48
N LEU A 22 15.27 -4.26 -0.80
CA LEU A 22 13.95 -4.23 -1.41
C LEU A 22 13.32 -2.84 -1.33
N GLN A 23 12.76 -2.37 -2.41
CA GLN A 23 11.98 -1.14 -2.44
C GLN A 23 10.56 -1.40 -1.91
N LEU A 24 10.27 -0.87 -0.73
CA LEU A 24 8.95 -1.03 -0.09
C LEU A 24 7.89 -0.23 -0.83
N VAL A 25 6.87 -0.93 -1.36
CA VAL A 25 5.61 -0.35 -1.81
C VAL A 25 4.58 -0.58 -0.71
N ALA A 26 4.34 0.43 0.09
CA ALA A 26 3.43 0.38 1.22
C ALA A 26 1.99 0.72 0.81
N ILE A 27 1.04 -0.12 1.23
CA ILE A 27 -0.39 0.17 1.08
C ILE A 27 -0.93 0.46 2.48
N ALA A 28 -1.29 1.70 2.73
CA ALA A 28 -1.80 2.18 4.02
C ALA A 28 -3.19 2.79 3.89
N GLY A 29 -3.88 2.96 5.00
CA GLY A 29 -5.20 3.56 5.06
C GLY A 29 -6.17 2.74 5.92
N THR A 30 -7.33 3.28 6.22
CA THR A 30 -8.34 2.60 7.06
C THR A 30 -9.03 1.47 6.29
N HIS A 31 -9.47 1.74 5.06
CA HIS A 31 -10.21 0.79 4.22
C HIS A 31 -9.49 0.54 2.89
N GLY A 32 -9.71 -0.65 2.31
CA GLY A 32 -9.20 -0.98 0.98
C GLY A 32 -7.76 -1.49 0.93
N LYS A 33 -7.00 -1.50 2.02
CA LYS A 33 -5.61 -1.98 2.09
C LYS A 33 -5.42 -3.34 1.42
N THR A 34 -6.13 -4.36 1.90
CA THR A 34 -6.01 -5.75 1.43
C THR A 34 -6.29 -5.89 -0.08
N THR A 35 -7.37 -5.25 -0.55
CA THR A 35 -7.74 -5.28 -1.97
C THR A 35 -6.69 -4.60 -2.82
N THR A 36 -6.20 -3.43 -2.40
CA THR A 36 -5.18 -2.66 -3.13
C THR A 36 -3.84 -3.37 -3.13
N THR A 37 -3.44 -3.99 -2.00
CA THR A 37 -2.23 -4.81 -1.91
C THR A 37 -2.29 -6.00 -2.87
N GLY A 38 -3.40 -6.76 -2.84
CA GLY A 38 -3.62 -7.88 -3.76
C GLY A 38 -3.62 -7.44 -5.23
N LEU A 39 -4.28 -6.33 -5.53
CA LEU A 39 -4.31 -5.76 -6.89
C LEU A 39 -2.90 -5.33 -7.35
N MET A 40 -2.12 -4.67 -6.50
CA MET A 40 -0.75 -4.27 -6.83
C MET A 40 0.14 -5.48 -7.12
N VAL A 41 0.08 -6.52 -6.28
CA VAL A 41 0.79 -7.78 -6.51
C VAL A 41 0.36 -8.44 -7.82
N TRP A 42 -0.95 -8.48 -8.10
CA TRP A 42 -1.48 -9.02 -9.34
C TRP A 42 -0.94 -8.29 -10.56
N VAL A 43 -1.04 -6.96 -10.57
CA VAL A 43 -0.59 -6.14 -11.72
C VAL A 43 0.90 -6.30 -11.95
N LEU A 44 1.74 -6.26 -10.92
CA LEU A 44 3.19 -6.47 -11.07
C LEU A 44 3.48 -7.83 -11.72
N ARG A 45 2.82 -8.91 -11.26
CA ARG A 45 2.97 -10.24 -11.87
C ARG A 45 2.54 -10.28 -13.33
N GLN A 46 1.41 -9.64 -13.67
CA GLN A 46 0.94 -9.58 -15.07
C GLN A 46 1.88 -8.78 -15.98
N LEU A 47 2.60 -7.82 -15.41
CA LEU A 47 3.63 -7.04 -16.12
C LEU A 47 4.98 -7.77 -16.19
N GLY A 48 5.10 -8.98 -15.62
CA GLY A 48 6.33 -9.75 -15.60
C GLY A 48 7.36 -9.30 -14.55
N GLU A 49 6.95 -8.43 -13.62
CA GLU A 49 7.84 -7.95 -12.54
C GLU A 49 7.88 -8.95 -11.39
N PRO A 50 9.06 -9.48 -11.03
CA PRO A 50 9.22 -10.27 -9.82
C PRO A 50 8.85 -9.43 -8.59
N VAL A 51 7.95 -9.95 -7.73
CA VAL A 51 7.44 -9.22 -6.59
C VAL A 51 7.40 -10.09 -5.33
N SER A 52 8.04 -9.62 -4.28
CA SER A 52 7.86 -10.10 -2.92
C SER A 52 6.72 -9.35 -2.25
N TYR A 53 5.98 -9.99 -1.37
CA TYR A 53 4.82 -9.34 -0.74
C TYR A 53 4.40 -9.98 0.58
N SER A 54 3.65 -9.19 1.38
CA SER A 54 2.88 -9.68 2.52
C SER A 54 1.55 -8.91 2.59
N VAL A 55 0.45 -9.66 2.67
CA VAL A 55 -0.92 -9.16 2.66
C VAL A 55 -1.73 -9.80 3.79
N GLY A 56 -2.73 -9.12 4.32
CA GLY A 56 -3.51 -9.54 5.48
C GLY A 56 -4.43 -10.76 5.25
N THR A 57 -4.45 -11.32 4.05
CA THR A 57 -5.28 -12.51 3.71
C THR A 57 -4.59 -13.39 2.67
N THR A 58 -5.11 -14.59 2.48
CA THR A 58 -4.71 -15.45 1.36
C THR A 58 -5.28 -14.87 0.06
N LEU A 59 -4.45 -14.78 -0.97
CA LEU A 59 -4.87 -14.34 -2.29
C LEU A 59 -5.48 -15.53 -3.06
N SER A 60 -6.43 -15.26 -3.97
CA SER A 60 -6.97 -16.29 -4.86
C SER A 60 -5.91 -16.89 -5.82
N PHE A 61 -4.79 -16.18 -5.97
CA PHE A 61 -3.68 -16.51 -6.87
C PHE A 61 -2.34 -16.70 -6.14
N GLY A 62 -2.34 -16.81 -4.81
CA GLY A 62 -1.12 -17.07 -4.02
C GLY A 62 -1.31 -16.98 -2.51
N PRO A 63 -0.29 -17.35 -1.73
CA PRO A 63 -0.32 -17.27 -0.26
C PRO A 63 -0.41 -15.82 0.24
N SER A 64 -0.60 -15.63 1.55
CA SER A 64 -0.61 -14.31 2.20
C SER A 64 0.76 -13.63 2.26
N GLY A 65 1.83 -14.36 2.07
CA GLY A 65 3.19 -13.85 2.01
C GLY A 65 4.05 -14.70 1.07
N HIS A 66 4.90 -14.03 0.32
CA HIS A 66 5.80 -14.70 -0.63
C HIS A 66 7.06 -13.87 -0.85
N TYR A 67 8.20 -14.51 -0.76
CA TYR A 67 9.50 -13.93 -1.12
C TYR A 67 9.96 -14.49 -2.46
N VAL A 68 10.34 -13.61 -3.37
CA VAL A 68 10.93 -13.95 -4.66
C VAL A 68 12.37 -13.44 -4.66
N PRO A 69 13.39 -14.31 -4.80
CA PRO A 69 14.75 -13.87 -5.04
C PRO A 69 14.80 -12.93 -6.24
N ASP A 70 15.66 -11.93 -6.19
CA ASP A 70 15.85 -10.93 -7.25
C ASP A 70 14.63 -10.00 -7.50
N SER A 71 13.60 -10.06 -6.65
CA SER A 71 12.55 -9.05 -6.70
C SER A 71 13.09 -7.69 -6.26
N ARG A 72 12.74 -6.65 -7.02
CA ARG A 72 13.04 -5.27 -6.67
C ARG A 72 12.08 -4.72 -5.62
N TYR A 73 10.82 -5.14 -5.69
CA TYR A 73 9.74 -4.59 -4.89
C TYR A 73 9.26 -5.56 -3.81
N PHE A 74 8.99 -4.99 -2.63
CA PHE A 74 8.22 -5.64 -1.58
C PHE A 74 6.91 -4.89 -1.38
N VAL A 75 5.78 -5.51 -1.77
CA VAL A 75 4.45 -4.92 -1.59
C VAL A 75 3.89 -5.35 -0.24
N TYR A 76 3.58 -4.38 0.61
CA TYR A 76 3.17 -4.65 1.98
C TYR A 76 1.91 -3.91 2.38
N GLU A 77 0.98 -4.64 3.01
CA GLU A 77 -0.18 -4.09 3.68
C GLU A 77 0.24 -3.52 5.03
N CYS A 78 0.47 -2.20 5.08
CA CYS A 78 0.90 -1.49 6.27
C CYS A 78 -0.29 -1.18 7.18
N ASP A 79 -0.29 -1.76 8.37
CA ASP A 79 -1.35 -1.59 9.35
C ASP A 79 -1.03 -0.40 10.29
N GLU A 80 -1.99 0.51 10.44
CA GLU A 80 -1.92 1.65 11.35
C GLU A 80 -2.11 1.27 12.82
N PHE A 81 -2.67 0.10 13.10
CA PHE A 81 -2.89 -0.37 14.48
C PHE A 81 -1.57 -0.39 15.27
N ASP A 82 -1.62 0.05 16.53
CA ASP A 82 -0.46 0.16 17.44
C ASP A 82 0.71 0.98 16.83
N ARG A 83 0.41 1.85 15.84
CA ARG A 83 1.38 2.70 15.12
C ARG A 83 2.50 1.90 14.43
N ASN A 84 2.28 0.63 14.12
CA ASN A 84 3.29 -0.28 13.58
C ASN A 84 3.84 0.22 12.24
N PHE A 85 3.01 0.83 11.39
CA PHE A 85 3.43 1.36 10.09
C PHE A 85 4.52 2.45 10.18
N LEU A 86 4.65 3.16 11.33
CA LEU A 86 5.68 4.20 11.52
C LEU A 86 7.11 3.66 11.61
N GLN A 87 7.31 2.35 11.60
CA GLN A 87 8.63 1.75 11.56
C GLN A 87 9.21 1.67 10.14
N PHE A 88 8.36 1.86 9.11
CA PHE A 88 8.76 1.71 7.73
C PHE A 88 9.14 3.05 7.08
N HIS A 89 10.05 2.97 6.11
CA HIS A 89 10.44 4.08 5.23
C HIS A 89 10.17 3.65 3.78
N PRO A 90 8.94 3.80 3.30
CA PRO A 90 8.56 3.32 1.98
C PRO A 90 9.24 4.08 0.84
N HIS A 91 9.61 3.34 -0.22
CA HIS A 91 9.93 3.93 -1.51
C HIS A 91 8.68 4.56 -2.14
N LEU A 92 7.53 3.90 -2.02
CA LEU A 92 6.24 4.40 -2.49
C LEU A 92 5.13 4.05 -1.50
N THR A 93 4.31 5.02 -1.14
CA THR A 93 3.08 4.78 -0.38
C THR A 93 1.84 5.07 -1.21
N LEU A 94 0.90 4.14 -1.21
CA LEU A 94 -0.47 4.33 -1.67
C LEU A 94 -1.38 4.46 -0.45
N LEU A 95 -1.99 5.62 -0.28
CA LEU A 95 -2.97 5.87 0.78
C LEU A 95 -4.37 5.62 0.21
N THR A 96 -5.09 4.63 0.74
CA THR A 96 -6.38 4.20 0.20
C THR A 96 -7.55 5.05 0.71
N SER A 97 -7.58 5.30 2.02
CA SER A 97 -8.52 6.19 2.70
C SER A 97 -8.08 6.43 4.13
N VAL A 98 -8.55 7.53 4.74
CA VAL A 98 -8.34 7.80 6.17
C VAL A 98 -9.68 8.15 6.82
N ASP A 99 -10.26 7.16 7.50
CA ASP A 99 -11.45 7.29 8.33
C ASP A 99 -11.06 6.98 9.77
N TYR A 100 -11.41 7.84 10.72
CA TYR A 100 -11.00 7.69 12.12
C TYR A 100 -11.40 6.33 12.70
N ASP A 101 -10.42 5.57 13.15
CA ASP A 101 -10.54 4.24 13.75
C ASP A 101 -9.54 4.06 14.88
N HIS A 102 -9.64 2.97 15.62
CA HIS A 102 -8.72 2.59 16.72
C HIS A 102 -8.59 3.64 17.84
N PRO A 103 -9.69 4.07 18.51
CA PRO A 103 -9.65 5.10 19.54
C PRO A 103 -8.80 4.73 20.77
N ASP A 104 -8.52 3.45 20.98
CA ASP A 104 -7.60 2.93 22.01
C ASP A 104 -6.12 3.23 21.67
N THR A 105 -5.75 3.31 20.40
CA THR A 105 -4.40 3.69 19.92
C THR A 105 -4.30 5.17 19.63
N TYR A 106 -5.38 5.77 19.12
CA TYR A 106 -5.47 7.17 18.72
C TYR A 106 -6.63 7.87 19.45
N PRO A 107 -6.37 8.53 20.58
CA PRO A 107 -7.43 9.13 21.40
C PRO A 107 -8.29 10.16 20.67
N THR A 108 -7.75 10.81 19.65
CA THR A 108 -8.45 11.82 18.85
C THR A 108 -8.29 11.58 17.35
N LYS A 109 -9.22 12.16 16.56
CA LYS A 109 -9.09 12.18 15.10
C LYS A 109 -7.79 12.85 14.65
N GLN A 110 -7.34 13.89 15.36
CA GLN A 110 -6.11 14.59 15.05
C GLN A 110 -4.88 13.68 15.24
N ASP A 111 -4.81 12.93 16.36
CA ASP A 111 -3.73 11.94 16.59
C ASP A 111 -3.65 10.91 15.45
N TYR A 112 -4.82 10.52 14.92
CA TYR A 112 -4.91 9.57 13.81
C TYR A 112 -4.37 10.17 12.50
N THR A 113 -4.84 11.35 12.11
CA THR A 113 -4.39 12.03 10.88
C THR A 113 -2.93 12.46 10.96
N ASP A 114 -2.44 12.87 12.13
CA ASP A 114 -1.03 13.20 12.36
C ASP A 114 -0.12 11.97 12.19
N ALA A 115 -0.57 10.79 12.64
CA ALA A 115 0.19 9.56 12.45
C ALA A 115 0.32 9.20 10.96
N PHE A 116 -0.76 9.33 10.17
CA PHE A 116 -0.68 9.16 8.72
C PHE A 116 0.22 10.22 8.07
N SER A 117 0.06 11.49 8.43
CA SER A 117 0.91 12.57 7.91
C SER A 117 2.39 12.29 8.15
N ARG A 118 2.74 11.85 9.37
CA ARG A 118 4.09 11.45 9.71
C ARG A 118 4.57 10.23 8.90
N PHE A 119 3.73 9.24 8.67
CA PHE A 119 4.07 8.08 7.83
C PHE A 119 4.33 8.50 6.38
N LEU A 120 3.53 9.40 5.84
CA LEU A 120 3.72 9.90 4.48
C LEU A 120 5.02 10.72 4.35
N GLU A 121 5.43 11.47 5.37
CA GLU A 121 6.72 12.18 5.38
C GLU A 121 7.93 11.21 5.38
N GLN A 122 7.77 9.99 5.88
CA GLN A 122 8.81 8.95 5.84
C GLN A 122 8.93 8.29 4.46
N SER A 123 7.96 8.51 3.57
CA SER A 123 7.91 7.91 2.23
C SER A 123 8.69 8.75 1.22
N GLU A 124 9.41 8.10 0.30
CA GLU A 124 10.08 8.81 -0.79
C GLU A 124 9.08 9.41 -1.78
N TYR A 125 7.96 8.74 -2.00
CA TYR A 125 6.85 9.23 -2.80
C TYR A 125 5.50 8.74 -2.27
N THR A 126 4.46 9.57 -2.39
CA THR A 126 3.10 9.25 -1.92
C THR A 126 2.08 9.45 -3.04
N ILE A 127 1.10 8.55 -3.12
CA ILE A 127 -0.09 8.71 -3.95
C ILE A 127 -1.30 8.63 -2.99
N MET A 128 -2.15 9.66 -3.00
CA MET A 128 -3.29 9.78 -2.09
C MET A 128 -4.44 10.54 -2.75
N TRP A 129 -5.60 10.53 -2.12
CA TRP A 129 -6.75 11.29 -2.56
C TRP A 129 -6.84 12.66 -1.87
N GLN A 130 -7.37 13.66 -2.58
CA GLN A 130 -7.60 15.00 -2.04
C GLN A 130 -8.54 14.95 -0.82
N ARG A 131 -9.55 14.09 -0.84
CA ARG A 131 -10.46 13.88 0.29
C ARG A 131 -9.78 13.49 1.59
N ASP A 132 -8.64 12.77 1.54
CA ASP A 132 -7.85 12.42 2.73
C ASP A 132 -7.05 13.64 3.24
N ALA A 133 -6.59 14.49 2.33
CA ALA A 133 -5.99 15.77 2.69
C ALA A 133 -7.03 16.71 3.34
N ASP A 134 -8.24 16.76 2.80
CA ASP A 134 -9.36 17.55 3.36
C ASP A 134 -9.80 17.01 4.73
N ALA A 135 -9.63 15.70 4.95
CA ALA A 135 -9.88 15.06 6.25
C ALA A 135 -8.81 15.37 7.30
N GLY A 136 -7.70 16.03 6.93
CA GLY A 136 -6.64 16.49 7.82
C GLY A 136 -5.29 15.77 7.67
N VAL A 137 -5.14 14.86 6.70
CA VAL A 137 -3.84 14.24 6.40
C VAL A 137 -3.00 15.21 5.57
N VAL A 138 -1.84 15.59 6.08
CA VAL A 138 -0.94 16.52 5.39
C VAL A 138 -0.06 15.75 4.39
N PRO A 139 -0.19 16.01 3.07
CA PRO A 139 0.67 15.38 2.09
C PRO A 139 2.09 15.98 2.12
N PRO A 140 3.14 15.17 1.82
CA PRO A 140 4.49 15.68 1.68
C PRO A 140 4.59 16.75 0.58
N ARG A 141 5.18 17.91 0.88
CA ARG A 141 5.17 19.10 0.00
C ARG A 141 5.73 18.89 -1.41
N ARG A 142 6.66 17.96 -1.61
CA ARG A 142 7.41 17.82 -2.87
C ARG A 142 7.39 16.40 -3.47
N ARG A 143 6.75 15.44 -2.83
CA ARG A 143 6.85 14.03 -3.18
C ARG A 143 5.50 13.33 -3.13
N ALA A 144 4.46 14.03 -3.52
CA ALA A 144 3.11 13.48 -3.54
C ALA A 144 2.41 13.72 -4.86
N ARG A 145 1.64 12.74 -5.30
CA ARG A 145 0.56 12.87 -6.26
C ARG A 145 -0.76 12.82 -5.49
N VAL A 146 -1.42 13.95 -5.41
CA VAL A 146 -2.79 14.03 -4.90
C VAL A 146 -3.74 13.87 -6.08
N LEU A 147 -4.71 12.97 -5.95
CA LEU A 147 -5.72 12.64 -6.94
C LEU A 147 -7.06 13.24 -6.51
N GLU A 148 -7.79 13.76 -7.48
CA GLU A 148 -9.17 14.22 -7.30
C GLU A 148 -10.16 13.10 -7.68
N ASP A 149 -11.44 13.25 -7.32
CA ASP A 149 -12.47 12.26 -7.67
C ASP A 149 -12.63 12.10 -9.20
N GLU A 150 -12.36 13.15 -9.97
CA GLU A 150 -12.36 13.13 -11.43
C GLU A 150 -11.22 12.31 -12.04
N ASP A 151 -10.13 12.10 -11.29
CA ASP A 151 -9.02 11.25 -11.71
C ASP A 151 -9.38 9.75 -11.71
N VAL A 152 -10.52 9.35 -11.10
CA VAL A 152 -10.95 7.93 -11.04
C VAL A 152 -11.14 7.35 -12.43
N GLN A 153 -10.25 6.43 -12.76
CA GLN A 153 -10.27 5.78 -14.07
C GLN A 153 -11.37 4.72 -14.17
N GLN A 154 -11.90 4.56 -15.39
CA GLN A 154 -12.91 3.55 -15.68
C GLN A 154 -12.22 2.19 -15.93
N PHE A 155 -12.36 1.30 -14.94
CA PHE A 155 -11.97 -0.11 -15.04
C PHE A 155 -13.21 -0.99 -15.00
N THR A 156 -13.11 -2.24 -15.47
CA THR A 156 -14.21 -3.21 -15.42
C THR A 156 -14.48 -3.77 -14.03
N LEU A 157 -13.73 -3.31 -13.02
CA LEU A 157 -13.90 -3.71 -11.63
C LEU A 157 -15.22 -3.18 -11.05
N ALA A 158 -15.97 -4.06 -10.41
CA ALA A 158 -17.23 -3.71 -9.77
C ALA A 158 -17.03 -2.81 -8.53
N GLY A 159 -17.83 -1.78 -8.41
CA GLY A 159 -17.84 -0.86 -7.26
C GLY A 159 -16.90 0.33 -7.40
N ALA A 160 -17.37 1.50 -6.93
CA ALA A 160 -16.61 2.75 -7.02
C ALA A 160 -15.29 2.68 -6.23
N HIS A 161 -15.31 2.09 -5.03
CA HIS A 161 -14.11 1.93 -4.21
C HIS A 161 -13.03 1.08 -4.89
N ASN A 162 -13.42 -0.01 -5.59
CA ASN A 162 -12.46 -0.83 -6.31
C ASN A 162 -11.85 -0.07 -7.50
N ARG A 163 -12.62 0.77 -8.19
CA ARG A 163 -12.09 1.62 -9.26
C ARG A 163 -11.14 2.70 -8.73
N ALA A 164 -11.45 3.29 -7.56
CA ALA A 164 -10.54 4.22 -6.89
C ALA A 164 -9.22 3.52 -6.49
N ASN A 165 -9.29 2.35 -5.85
CA ASN A 165 -8.11 1.55 -5.50
C ASN A 165 -7.28 1.19 -6.75
N ALA A 166 -7.95 0.82 -7.86
CA ALA A 166 -7.31 0.53 -9.13
C ALA A 166 -6.62 1.75 -9.74
N THR A 167 -7.19 2.95 -9.55
CA THR A 167 -6.58 4.20 -9.99
C THR A 167 -5.29 4.49 -9.23
N LEU A 168 -5.25 4.25 -7.91
CA LEU A 168 -4.02 4.33 -7.12
C LEU A 168 -2.95 3.38 -7.68
N VAL A 169 -3.30 2.12 -7.94
CA VAL A 169 -2.37 1.11 -8.49
C VAL A 169 -1.88 1.50 -9.88
N ALA A 170 -2.76 1.95 -10.77
CA ALA A 170 -2.37 2.42 -12.11
C ALA A 170 -1.40 3.60 -12.04
N THR A 171 -1.67 4.55 -11.13
CA THR A 171 -0.80 5.70 -10.88
C THR A 171 0.55 5.28 -10.31
N ALA A 172 0.57 4.28 -9.41
CA ALA A 172 1.79 3.70 -8.86
C ALA A 172 2.65 3.04 -9.94
N CYS A 173 2.05 2.21 -10.81
CA CYS A 173 2.78 1.60 -11.93
C CYS A 173 3.40 2.66 -12.86
N LYS A 174 2.67 3.73 -13.14
CA LYS A 174 3.20 4.86 -13.92
C LYS A 174 4.35 5.55 -13.21
N GLN A 175 4.25 5.80 -11.89
CA GLN A 175 5.31 6.40 -11.09
C GLN A 175 6.58 5.52 -11.06
N LEU A 176 6.40 4.20 -10.96
CA LEU A 176 7.48 3.21 -10.98
C LEU A 176 8.00 2.91 -12.40
N ARG A 177 7.38 3.51 -13.44
CA ARG A 177 7.71 3.32 -14.88
C ARG A 177 7.57 1.88 -15.35
N LEU A 178 6.53 1.20 -14.87
CA LEU A 178 6.24 -0.20 -15.17
C LEU A 178 5.13 -0.33 -16.22
N GLY A 179 5.42 -1.04 -17.28
CA GLY A 179 4.46 -1.33 -18.34
C GLY A 179 3.94 -0.11 -19.11
N SER A 180 3.20 -0.35 -20.19
CA SER A 180 2.44 0.70 -20.87
C SER A 180 1.07 0.91 -20.22
N PRO A 181 0.42 2.06 -20.43
CA PRO A 181 -0.94 2.31 -19.89
C PRO A 181 -1.94 1.22 -20.28
N GLU A 182 -1.83 0.66 -21.50
CA GLU A 182 -2.69 -0.39 -22.03
C GLU A 182 -2.47 -1.71 -21.28
N HIS A 183 -1.20 -2.10 -21.04
CA HIS A 183 -0.85 -3.31 -20.30
C HIS A 183 -1.28 -3.20 -18.84
N ILE A 184 -1.07 -2.06 -18.18
CA ILE A 184 -1.53 -1.80 -16.82
C ILE A 184 -3.05 -1.94 -16.72
N ARG A 185 -3.79 -1.32 -17.66
CA ARG A 185 -5.27 -1.42 -17.72
C ARG A 185 -5.74 -2.86 -17.94
N ALA A 186 -5.12 -3.59 -18.85
CA ALA A 186 -5.44 -4.99 -19.12
C ALA A 186 -5.21 -5.85 -17.85
N ALA A 187 -4.08 -5.67 -17.18
CA ALA A 187 -3.78 -6.38 -15.93
C ALA A 187 -4.80 -6.07 -14.84
N ILE A 188 -5.16 -4.81 -14.62
CA ILE A 188 -6.17 -4.41 -13.63
C ILE A 188 -7.52 -5.06 -13.94
N ASN A 189 -7.97 -5.04 -15.20
CA ASN A 189 -9.27 -5.57 -15.59
C ASN A 189 -9.39 -7.09 -15.47
N THR A 190 -8.28 -7.80 -15.35
CA THR A 190 -8.24 -9.26 -15.13
C THR A 190 -8.06 -9.65 -13.66
N PHE A 191 -8.06 -8.69 -12.74
CA PHE A 191 -7.86 -8.96 -11.31
C PHE A 191 -8.97 -9.87 -10.74
N PRO A 192 -8.63 -11.05 -10.21
CA PRO A 192 -9.63 -12.02 -9.76
C PRO A 192 -10.24 -11.68 -8.37
N GLY A 193 -9.79 -10.55 -7.77
CA GLY A 193 -10.18 -10.20 -6.40
C GLY A 193 -9.32 -10.86 -5.33
N VAL A 194 -9.63 -10.53 -4.09
CA VAL A 194 -9.05 -11.18 -2.89
C VAL A 194 -10.11 -12.03 -2.20
N GLN A 195 -9.68 -13.09 -1.52
CA GLN A 195 -10.62 -13.86 -0.70
C GLN A 195 -11.11 -12.97 0.45
N ARG A 196 -12.42 -12.82 0.56
CA ARG A 196 -13.02 -12.16 1.73
C ARG A 196 -12.99 -13.13 2.91
N ARG A 197 -12.65 -12.60 4.07
CA ARG A 197 -12.79 -13.30 5.35
C ARG A 197 -14.26 -13.49 5.67
#